data_bb3552d8584dc84369a220a9bf078c44
#
_entry.id   bb3552d8584dc84369a220a9bf078c44
#
_cell.length_a   1.000
_cell.length_b   1.000
_cell.length_c   1.000
_cell.angle_alpha   90.00
_cell.angle_beta   90.00
_cell.angle_gamma   90.00
#
_symmetry.space_group_name_H-M   'P 1'
#
loop_
_entity.id
_entity.type
_entity.pdbx_description
1 polymer ?
#
loop_
_entity_poly.entity_id
_entity_poly.type
_entity_poly.pdbx_seq_one_letter_code
_entity_poly.pdbx_strand_id
1 'polypeptide(L)'
;MKLFQRIFATFCAVIICAIFVASFSFWLVQNTIAENHFQQQRTIETTLLGSIVSAFNVRGEQGAREILVEWKDNPVAQNVYVITGDNKKDILNRPIDPRLIEAARFFALDNPHSQLAHIEFDRWGEEYLFFIRGWNNPQIQRPPSPLFIPGLQLAPIWHEFIILTFIILVGLLLAYILANN
;
A
#
# COMPACT_ATOMS: atom_id res chain seq x y z
N MET A 1 26.38 -15.51 48.03
CA MET A 1 26.28 -15.74 46.59
C MET A 1 24.86 -15.69 46.06
N LYS A 2 23.82 -16.20 46.72
CA LYS A 2 22.43 -16.22 46.23
C LYS A 2 21.80 -14.83 45.99
N LEU A 3 22.10 -13.81 46.80
CA LEU A 3 21.55 -12.47 46.65
C LEU A 3 22.05 -11.77 45.39
N PHE A 4 23.34 -11.84 45.09
CA PHE A 4 23.93 -11.26 43.88
C PHE A 4 23.38 -11.86 42.61
N GLN A 5 23.21 -13.19 42.56
CA GLN A 5 22.62 -13.87 41.40
C GLN A 5 21.15 -13.45 41.15
N ARG A 6 20.38 -13.24 42.21
CA ARG A 6 18.99 -12.76 42.10
C ARG A 6 18.92 -11.35 41.54
N ILE A 7 19.75 -10.44 42.06
CA ILE A 7 19.80 -9.05 41.58
C ILE A 7 20.23 -9.01 40.09
N PHE A 8 21.26 -9.79 39.74
CA PHE A 8 21.76 -9.86 38.37
C PHE A 8 20.73 -10.43 37.40
N ALA A 9 20.04 -11.51 37.78
CA ALA A 9 18.98 -12.11 36.94
C ALA A 9 17.81 -11.15 36.70
N THR A 10 17.40 -10.41 37.75
CA THR A 10 16.32 -9.40 37.61
C THR A 10 16.76 -8.26 36.71
N PHE A 11 17.99 -7.79 36.83
CA PHE A 11 18.53 -6.73 35.97
C PHE A 11 18.61 -7.15 34.49
N CYS A 12 19.10 -8.38 34.23
CA CYS A 12 19.11 -8.94 32.87
C CYS A 12 17.68 -9.06 32.29
N ALA A 13 16.71 -9.52 33.06
CA ALA A 13 15.35 -9.64 32.63
C ALA A 13 14.74 -8.27 32.26
N VAL A 14 14.98 -7.24 33.04
CA VAL A 14 14.52 -5.86 32.75
C VAL A 14 15.16 -5.33 31.47
N ILE A 15 16.45 -5.53 31.25
CA ILE A 15 17.14 -5.10 30.03
C ILE A 15 16.54 -5.81 28.80
N ILE A 16 16.35 -7.12 28.88
CA ILE A 16 15.78 -7.91 27.79
C ILE A 16 14.36 -7.40 27.44
N CYS A 17 13.52 -7.20 28.47
CA CYS A 17 12.18 -6.61 28.25
C CYS A 17 12.24 -5.22 27.62
N ALA A 18 13.14 -4.36 28.05
CA ALA A 18 13.30 -3.02 27.49
C ALA A 18 13.72 -3.06 26.01
N ILE A 19 14.64 -3.93 25.63
CA ILE A 19 15.08 -4.12 24.24
C ILE A 19 13.91 -4.63 23.39
N PHE A 20 13.13 -5.58 23.90
CA PHE A 20 11.96 -6.10 23.18
C PHE A 20 10.90 -5.02 22.94
N VAL A 21 10.57 -4.25 23.96
CA VAL A 21 9.59 -3.15 23.84
C VAL A 21 10.07 -2.09 22.84
N ALA A 22 11.35 -1.73 22.88
CA ALA A 22 11.91 -0.77 21.93
C ALA A 22 11.90 -1.30 20.49
N SER A 23 12.29 -2.55 20.27
CA SER A 23 12.30 -3.19 18.95
C SER A 23 10.89 -3.33 18.37
N PHE A 24 9.93 -3.70 19.20
CA PHE A 24 8.54 -3.81 18.82
C PHE A 24 7.92 -2.45 18.46
N SER A 25 8.21 -1.41 19.25
CA SER A 25 7.76 -0.05 18.96
C SER A 25 8.32 0.46 17.64
N PHE A 26 9.60 0.21 17.39
CA PHE A 26 10.25 0.57 16.13
C PHE A 26 9.62 -0.14 14.92
N TRP A 27 9.37 -1.44 15.04
CA TRP A 27 8.70 -2.23 13.98
C TRP A 27 7.27 -1.73 13.70
N LEU A 28 6.49 -1.41 14.74
CA LEU A 28 5.15 -0.81 14.59
C LEU A 28 5.20 0.51 13.80
N VAL A 29 6.10 1.40 14.16
CA VAL A 29 6.25 2.69 13.50
C VAL A 29 6.63 2.50 12.03
N GLN A 30 7.57 1.61 11.72
CA GLN A 30 7.99 1.32 10.34
C GLN A 30 6.84 0.79 9.49
N ASN A 31 6.06 -0.16 10.00
CA ASN A 31 4.91 -0.72 9.29
C ASN A 31 3.82 0.33 9.05
N THR A 32 3.53 1.16 10.03
CA THR A 32 2.50 2.21 9.91
C THR A 32 2.91 3.29 8.89
N ILE A 33 4.18 3.66 8.88
CA ILE A 33 4.70 4.64 7.90
C ILE A 33 4.64 4.07 6.48
N ALA A 34 5.06 2.83 6.27
CA ALA A 34 5.03 2.19 4.96
C ALA A 34 3.61 2.09 4.40
N GLU A 35 2.64 1.70 5.21
CA GLU A 35 1.23 1.61 4.83
C GLU A 35 0.65 2.98 4.47
N ASN A 36 0.91 4.00 5.29
CA ASN A 36 0.42 5.36 5.05
C ASN A 36 0.97 5.95 3.74
N HIS A 37 2.26 5.76 3.46
CA HIS A 37 2.85 6.20 2.20
C HIS A 37 2.23 5.53 0.99
N PHE A 38 1.97 4.24 1.09
CA PHE A 38 1.34 3.47 0.01
C PHE A 38 -0.09 3.93 -0.26
N GLN A 39 -0.90 4.12 0.78
CA GLN A 39 -2.28 4.61 0.67
C GLN A 39 -2.33 6.04 0.13
N GLN A 40 -1.43 6.91 0.57
CA GLN A 40 -1.33 8.28 0.09
C GLN A 40 -0.97 8.32 -1.41
N GLN A 41 0.02 7.54 -1.85
CA GLN A 41 0.40 7.46 -3.25
C GLN A 41 -0.78 7.01 -4.12
N ARG A 42 -1.53 6.01 -3.67
CA ARG A 42 -2.70 5.53 -4.38
C ARG A 42 -3.82 6.55 -4.50
N THR A 43 -4.10 7.26 -3.42
CA THR A 43 -5.10 8.33 -3.45
C THR A 43 -4.73 9.39 -4.48
N ILE A 44 -3.45 9.73 -4.59
CA ILE A 44 -2.97 10.67 -5.60
C ILE A 44 -3.11 10.07 -7.02
N GLU A 45 -2.74 8.80 -7.23
CA GLU A 45 -2.87 8.11 -8.52
C GLU A 45 -4.32 8.05 -9.00
N THR A 46 -5.26 7.66 -8.14
CA THR A 46 -6.69 7.59 -8.50
C THR A 46 -7.30 8.97 -8.72
N THR A 47 -6.90 9.97 -7.93
CA THR A 47 -7.33 11.36 -8.10
C THR A 47 -6.81 11.93 -9.43
N LEU A 48 -5.56 11.66 -9.77
CA LEU A 48 -4.97 12.07 -11.03
C LEU A 48 -5.68 11.40 -12.22
N LEU A 49 -5.93 10.08 -12.14
CA LEU A 49 -6.67 9.36 -13.17
C LEU A 49 -8.07 9.97 -13.37
N GLY A 50 -8.80 10.23 -12.29
CA GLY A 50 -10.11 10.89 -12.34
C GLY A 50 -10.05 12.28 -12.99
N SER A 51 -9.00 13.05 -12.71
CA SER A 51 -8.77 14.37 -13.32
C SER A 51 -8.51 14.26 -14.82
N ILE A 52 -7.72 13.26 -15.25
CA ILE A 52 -7.43 13.01 -16.66
C ILE A 52 -8.69 12.58 -17.41
N VAL A 53 -9.48 11.67 -16.85
CA VAL A 53 -10.76 11.24 -17.42
C VAL A 53 -11.72 12.44 -17.54
N SER A 54 -11.82 13.27 -16.51
CA SER A 54 -12.64 14.48 -16.54
C SER A 54 -12.19 15.47 -17.64
N ALA A 55 -10.89 15.69 -17.79
CA ALA A 55 -10.35 16.55 -18.83
C ALA A 55 -10.57 15.96 -20.24
N PHE A 56 -10.46 14.65 -20.37
CA PHE A 56 -10.77 13.93 -21.61
C PHE A 56 -12.24 14.12 -21.99
N ASN A 57 -13.17 13.98 -21.07
CA ASN A 57 -14.60 14.15 -21.33
C ASN A 57 -14.97 15.56 -21.79
N VAL A 58 -14.19 16.58 -21.39
CA VAL A 58 -14.41 17.98 -21.80
C VAL A 58 -13.69 18.32 -23.10
N ARG A 59 -12.42 17.92 -23.26
CA ARG A 59 -11.53 18.37 -24.33
C ARG A 59 -10.93 17.24 -25.19
N GLY A 60 -11.37 15.99 -24.98
CA GLY A 60 -10.87 14.82 -25.68
C GLY A 60 -9.41 14.49 -25.31
N GLU A 61 -8.70 13.80 -26.21
CA GLU A 61 -7.29 13.41 -26.04
C GLU A 61 -6.39 14.56 -25.64
N GLN A 62 -6.63 15.76 -26.20
CA GLN A 62 -5.80 16.92 -25.89
C GLN A 62 -5.87 17.30 -24.42
N GLY A 63 -7.06 17.27 -23.80
CA GLY A 63 -7.23 17.56 -22.39
C GLY A 63 -6.50 16.56 -21.49
N ALA A 64 -6.58 15.27 -21.81
CA ALA A 64 -5.85 14.23 -21.09
C ALA A 64 -4.33 14.39 -21.24
N ARG A 65 -3.86 14.69 -22.45
CA ARG A 65 -2.43 14.93 -22.74
C ARG A 65 -1.88 16.12 -21.98
N GLU A 66 -2.60 17.24 -21.91
CA GLU A 66 -2.17 18.44 -21.19
C GLU A 66 -1.90 18.15 -19.73
N ILE A 67 -2.81 17.45 -19.04
CA ILE A 67 -2.62 17.07 -17.63
C ILE A 67 -1.41 16.14 -17.47
N LEU A 68 -1.29 15.10 -18.31
CA LEU A 68 -0.16 14.18 -18.21
C LEU A 68 1.20 14.86 -18.47
N VAL A 69 1.25 15.85 -19.37
CA VAL A 69 2.47 16.63 -19.64
C VAL A 69 2.79 17.56 -18.48
N GLU A 70 1.79 18.20 -17.88
CA GLU A 70 1.98 19.05 -16.69
C GLU A 70 2.57 18.24 -15.51
N TRP A 71 2.14 17.01 -15.37
CA TRP A 71 2.57 16.10 -14.28
C TRP A 71 3.75 15.20 -14.65
N LYS A 72 4.37 15.36 -15.82
CA LYS A 72 5.41 14.45 -16.34
C LYS A 72 6.58 14.19 -15.39
N ASP A 73 6.95 15.21 -14.60
CA ASP A 73 8.06 15.13 -13.64
C ASP A 73 7.63 14.54 -12.28
N ASN A 74 6.34 14.28 -12.10
CA ASN A 74 5.82 13.63 -10.91
C ASN A 74 5.88 12.10 -11.07
N PRO A 75 6.54 11.36 -10.18
CA PRO A 75 6.63 9.91 -10.25
C PRO A 75 5.26 9.20 -10.27
N VAL A 76 4.23 9.82 -9.71
CA VAL A 76 2.85 9.30 -9.74
C VAL A 76 2.30 9.27 -11.16
N ALA A 77 2.52 10.32 -11.94
CA ALA A 77 2.03 10.39 -13.32
C ALA A 77 2.69 9.37 -14.26
N GLN A 78 3.88 8.90 -13.92
CA GLN A 78 4.56 7.85 -14.67
C GLN A 78 3.84 6.49 -14.59
N ASN A 79 2.99 6.30 -13.58
CA ASN A 79 2.19 5.11 -13.40
C ASN A 79 0.82 5.17 -14.08
N VAL A 80 0.37 6.35 -14.51
CA VAL A 80 -0.92 6.53 -15.18
C VAL A 80 -0.73 6.49 -16.69
N TYR A 81 -1.48 5.63 -17.36
CA TYR A 81 -1.45 5.44 -18.81
C TYR A 81 -2.79 5.73 -19.43
N VAL A 82 -2.76 6.32 -20.62
CA VAL A 82 -3.94 6.54 -21.47
C VAL A 82 -3.61 5.96 -22.84
N ILE A 83 -4.32 4.91 -23.22
CA ILE A 83 -4.07 4.14 -24.44
C ILE A 83 -5.16 4.43 -25.44
N THR A 84 -4.78 4.79 -26.68
CA THR A 84 -5.71 4.92 -27.81
C THR A 84 -6.11 3.54 -28.32
N GLY A 85 -7.40 3.34 -28.64
CA GLY A 85 -7.94 2.05 -29.03
C GLY A 85 -7.31 1.45 -30.29
N ASP A 86 -7.19 2.26 -31.33
CA ASP A 86 -6.74 1.79 -32.64
C ASP A 86 -5.25 1.44 -32.68
N ASN A 87 -4.40 2.24 -32.06
CA ASN A 87 -2.95 2.08 -32.15
C ASN A 87 -2.34 1.33 -30.98
N LYS A 88 -3.12 1.04 -29.91
CA LYS A 88 -2.64 0.43 -28.65
C LYS A 88 -1.38 1.12 -28.10
N LYS A 89 -1.28 2.44 -28.29
CA LYS A 89 -0.17 3.27 -27.86
C LYS A 89 -0.59 4.24 -26.79
N ASP A 90 0.31 4.47 -25.84
CA ASP A 90 0.13 5.53 -24.87
C ASP A 90 0.14 6.91 -25.54
N ILE A 91 -0.74 7.81 -25.15
CA ILE A 91 -0.85 9.16 -25.75
C ILE A 91 0.43 10.00 -25.60
N LEU A 92 1.30 9.67 -24.63
CA LEU A 92 2.64 10.26 -24.50
C LEU A 92 3.74 9.45 -25.22
N ASN A 93 3.38 8.40 -25.98
CA ASN A 93 4.30 7.49 -26.67
C ASN A 93 5.30 6.78 -25.72
N ARG A 94 4.93 6.56 -24.45
CA ARG A 94 5.75 5.81 -23.51
C ARG A 94 5.71 4.31 -23.88
N PRO A 95 6.83 3.60 -23.70
CA PRO A 95 6.85 2.15 -23.93
C PRO A 95 5.97 1.42 -22.91
N ILE A 96 5.13 0.51 -23.38
CA ILE A 96 4.25 -0.29 -22.55
C ILE A 96 4.17 -1.72 -23.11
N ASP A 97 4.08 -2.71 -22.20
CA ASP A 97 3.88 -4.09 -22.59
C ASP A 97 2.44 -4.29 -23.13
N PRO A 98 2.27 -4.80 -24.36
CA PRO A 98 0.94 -5.08 -24.91
C PRO A 98 0.08 -6.00 -24.04
N ARG A 99 0.71 -6.93 -23.31
CA ARG A 99 0.00 -7.83 -22.37
C ARG A 99 -0.65 -7.05 -21.21
N LEU A 100 0.02 -5.98 -20.76
CA LEU A 100 -0.51 -5.14 -19.70
C LEU A 100 -1.73 -4.36 -20.20
N ILE A 101 -1.73 -3.88 -21.44
CA ILE A 101 -2.86 -3.19 -22.07
C ILE A 101 -4.08 -4.12 -22.14
N GLU A 102 -3.89 -5.34 -22.65
CA GLU A 102 -4.99 -6.31 -22.76
C GLU A 102 -5.54 -6.71 -21.40
N ALA A 103 -4.68 -6.93 -20.42
CA ALA A 103 -5.10 -7.26 -19.08
C ALA A 103 -5.84 -6.09 -18.39
N ALA A 104 -5.39 -4.84 -18.57
CA ALA A 104 -6.06 -3.65 -18.05
C ALA A 104 -7.42 -3.42 -18.71
N ARG A 105 -7.53 -3.67 -20.01
CA ARG A 105 -8.80 -3.60 -20.76
C ARG A 105 -9.80 -4.63 -20.23
N PHE A 106 -9.37 -5.88 -20.08
CA PHE A 106 -10.22 -6.93 -19.53
C PHE A 106 -10.72 -6.59 -18.12
N PHE A 107 -9.82 -6.08 -17.28
CA PHE A 107 -10.19 -5.64 -15.93
C PHE A 107 -11.19 -4.48 -15.94
N ALA A 108 -11.01 -3.48 -16.82
CA ALA A 108 -11.92 -2.34 -16.92
C ALA A 108 -13.32 -2.76 -17.40
N LEU A 109 -13.40 -3.74 -18.30
CA LEU A 109 -14.67 -4.31 -18.76
C LEU A 109 -15.41 -5.10 -17.67
N ASP A 110 -14.66 -5.85 -16.87
CA ASP A 110 -15.22 -6.66 -15.77
C ASP A 110 -15.58 -5.77 -14.56
N ASN A 111 -14.94 -4.61 -14.42
CA ASN A 111 -15.11 -3.70 -13.29
C ASN A 111 -15.36 -2.24 -13.76
N PRO A 112 -16.50 -1.93 -14.37
CA PRO A 112 -16.76 -0.63 -15.02
C PRO A 112 -16.76 0.57 -14.04
N HIS A 113 -16.92 0.34 -12.75
CA HIS A 113 -16.87 1.37 -11.70
C HIS A 113 -15.52 1.45 -10.99
N SER A 114 -14.49 0.76 -11.50
CA SER A 114 -13.17 0.78 -10.89
C SER A 114 -12.50 2.15 -11.07
N GLN A 115 -11.88 2.64 -10.01
CA GLN A 115 -11.02 3.84 -10.07
C GLN A 115 -9.59 3.53 -10.57
N LEU A 116 -9.30 2.27 -10.94
CA LEU A 116 -7.96 1.81 -11.29
C LEU A 116 -7.76 1.62 -12.79
N ALA A 117 -8.84 1.31 -13.49
CA ALA A 117 -8.88 1.23 -14.94
C ALA A 117 -10.29 1.57 -15.41
N HIS A 118 -10.35 2.32 -16.50
CA HIS A 118 -11.60 2.86 -17.05
C HIS A 118 -11.54 2.94 -18.56
N ILE A 119 -12.67 2.71 -19.24
CA ILE A 119 -12.78 2.85 -20.69
C ILE A 119 -13.73 4.00 -20.97
N GLU A 120 -13.28 4.93 -21.81
CA GLU A 120 -14.08 6.05 -22.32
C GLU A 120 -14.03 6.07 -23.84
N PHE A 121 -15.04 6.70 -24.42
CA PHE A 121 -15.14 6.90 -25.87
C PHE A 121 -15.11 8.39 -26.17
N ASP A 122 -14.38 8.75 -27.20
CA ASP A 122 -14.40 10.11 -27.69
C ASP A 122 -15.66 10.43 -28.49
N ARG A 123 -15.73 11.66 -29.07
CA ARG A 123 -16.87 12.12 -29.88
C ARG A 123 -17.02 11.36 -31.20
N TRP A 124 -15.99 10.68 -31.64
CA TRP A 124 -15.98 9.91 -32.88
C TRP A 124 -16.18 8.42 -32.64
N GLY A 125 -16.33 8.02 -31.39
CA GLY A 125 -16.50 6.63 -30.99
C GLY A 125 -15.18 5.87 -30.86
N GLU A 126 -14.04 6.57 -30.86
CA GLU A 126 -12.74 5.93 -30.56
C GLU A 126 -12.65 5.59 -29.09
N GLU A 127 -12.19 4.38 -28.80
CA GLU A 127 -12.02 3.88 -27.45
C GLU A 127 -10.69 4.35 -26.85
N TYR A 128 -10.72 4.79 -25.59
CA TYR A 128 -9.56 5.15 -24.79
C TYR A 128 -9.56 4.36 -23.49
N LEU A 129 -8.45 3.69 -23.21
CA LEU A 129 -8.26 2.95 -21.97
C LEU A 129 -7.37 3.75 -21.03
N PHE A 130 -7.90 4.10 -19.87
CA PHE A 130 -7.22 4.78 -18.77
C PHE A 130 -6.90 3.78 -17.68
N PHE A 131 -5.66 3.69 -17.23
CA PHE A 131 -5.33 2.81 -16.11
C PHE A 131 -4.07 3.21 -15.36
N ILE A 132 -3.96 2.70 -14.13
CA ILE A 132 -2.81 2.88 -13.26
C ILE A 132 -1.95 1.62 -13.30
N ARG A 133 -0.65 1.76 -13.54
CA ARG A 133 0.29 0.63 -13.51
C ARG A 133 0.24 -0.04 -12.12
N GLY A 134 0.13 -1.36 -12.10
CA GLY A 134 0.04 -2.13 -10.86
C GLY A 134 -1.39 -2.32 -10.34
N TRP A 135 -2.42 -1.94 -11.12
CA TRP A 135 -3.82 -2.20 -10.81
C TRP A 135 -4.11 -3.67 -10.43
N ASN A 136 -3.36 -4.63 -10.97
CA ASN A 136 -3.48 -6.07 -10.72
C ASN A 136 -2.71 -6.55 -9.48
N ASN A 137 -2.07 -5.68 -8.71
CA ASN A 137 -1.43 -6.07 -7.47
C ASN A 137 -2.50 -6.46 -6.44
N PRO A 138 -2.51 -7.71 -5.92
CA PRO A 138 -3.54 -8.17 -4.98
C PRO A 138 -3.57 -7.40 -3.67
N GLN A 139 -2.47 -6.76 -3.28
CA GLN A 139 -2.46 -5.84 -2.13
C GLN A 139 -3.28 -4.58 -2.41
N ILE A 140 -3.44 -4.26 -3.68
CA ILE A 140 -4.16 -3.10 -4.19
C ILE A 140 -5.68 -3.35 -4.21
N GLN A 141 -6.10 -4.57 -4.45
CA GLN A 141 -7.52 -4.93 -4.60
C GLN A 141 -8.20 -5.30 -3.28
N ARG A 142 -7.44 -5.41 -2.19
CA ARG A 142 -8.06 -5.68 -0.88
C ARG A 142 -8.87 -4.44 -0.46
N PRO A 143 -10.20 -4.56 -0.31
CA PRO A 143 -10.96 -3.51 0.35
C PRO A 143 -10.33 -3.29 1.73
N PRO A 144 -10.31 -2.05 2.24
CA PRO A 144 -9.91 -1.81 3.62
C PRO A 144 -10.72 -2.78 4.49
N SER A 145 -10.03 -3.59 5.31
CA SER A 145 -10.72 -4.52 6.18
C SER A 145 -11.74 -3.73 7.02
N PRO A 146 -12.94 -4.25 7.29
CA PRO A 146 -13.95 -3.53 8.07
C PRO A 146 -13.49 -3.17 9.49
N LEU A 147 -12.34 -3.67 9.91
CA LEU A 147 -11.62 -3.30 11.14
C LEU A 147 -10.46 -2.34 10.86
N PHE A 148 -10.44 -1.67 9.70
CA PHE A 148 -9.49 -0.62 9.41
C PHE A 148 -9.82 0.60 10.29
N ILE A 149 -9.34 0.57 11.51
CA ILE A 149 -9.12 1.78 12.28
C ILE A 149 -7.84 2.37 11.69
N PRO A 150 -7.85 3.59 11.11
CA PRO A 150 -6.65 4.23 10.62
C PRO A 150 -5.60 4.21 11.73
N GLY A 151 -4.52 3.45 11.52
CA GLY A 151 -3.44 3.27 12.49
C GLY A 151 -3.45 1.96 13.30
N LEU A 152 -4.44 1.06 13.15
CA LEU A 152 -4.48 -0.22 13.84
C LEU A 152 -4.83 -1.37 12.87
N GLN A 153 -3.82 -1.90 12.17
CA GLN A 153 -3.94 -3.21 11.54
C GLN A 153 -3.73 -4.31 12.59
N LEU A 154 -4.82 -4.81 13.15
CA LEU A 154 -4.78 -5.76 14.28
C LEU A 154 -4.37 -7.20 13.89
N ALA A 155 -4.50 -7.60 12.63
CA ALA A 155 -4.31 -9.02 12.27
C ALA A 155 -2.87 -9.56 12.42
N PRO A 156 -1.78 -8.88 11.96
CA PRO A 156 -0.42 -9.31 12.27
C PRO A 156 0.01 -8.97 13.70
N ILE A 157 -0.59 -7.94 14.30
CA ILE A 157 -0.24 -7.43 15.63
C ILE A 157 -0.59 -8.46 16.72
N TRP A 158 -1.70 -9.18 16.59
CA TRP A 158 -2.10 -10.18 17.60
C TRP A 158 -1.10 -11.31 17.75
N HIS A 159 -0.50 -11.76 16.66
CA HIS A 159 0.50 -12.82 16.71
C HIS A 159 1.75 -12.35 17.48
N GLU A 160 2.21 -11.13 17.22
CA GLU A 160 3.37 -10.55 17.91
C GLU A 160 3.05 -10.23 19.39
N PHE A 161 1.84 -9.76 19.69
CA PHE A 161 1.40 -9.58 21.08
C PHE A 161 1.37 -10.89 21.87
N ILE A 162 0.91 -11.98 21.26
CA ILE A 162 0.90 -13.30 21.90
C ILE A 162 2.32 -13.75 22.19
N ILE A 163 3.24 -13.61 21.23
CA ILE A 163 4.66 -13.96 21.41
C ILE A 163 5.29 -13.12 22.52
N LEU A 164 5.08 -11.80 22.49
CA LEU A 164 5.61 -10.89 23.51
C LEU A 164 5.07 -11.23 24.91
N THR A 165 3.76 -11.45 25.02
CA THR A 165 3.12 -11.83 26.29
C THR A 165 3.66 -13.16 26.81
N PHE A 166 3.88 -14.13 25.92
CA PHE A 166 4.48 -15.42 26.27
C PHE A 166 5.90 -15.27 26.79
N ILE A 167 6.74 -14.45 26.16
CA ILE A 167 8.12 -14.19 26.58
C ILE A 167 8.15 -13.50 27.96
N ILE A 168 7.26 -12.52 28.18
CA ILE A 168 7.15 -11.85 29.48
C ILE A 168 6.72 -12.84 30.57
N LEU A 169 5.73 -13.68 30.29
CA LEU A 169 5.26 -14.71 31.23
C LEU A 169 6.36 -15.73 31.59
N VAL A 170 7.12 -16.20 30.60
CA VAL A 170 8.24 -17.11 30.81
C VAL A 170 9.33 -16.42 31.62
N GLY A 171 9.65 -15.17 31.34
CA GLY A 171 10.63 -14.37 32.08
C GLY A 171 10.23 -14.17 33.56
N LEU A 172 8.97 -13.84 33.81
CA LEU A 172 8.40 -13.73 35.16
C LEU A 172 8.42 -15.06 35.92
N LEU A 173 8.09 -16.16 35.24
CA LEU A 173 8.13 -17.50 35.83
C LEU A 173 9.55 -17.92 36.22
N LEU A 174 10.53 -17.68 35.35
CA LEU A 174 11.95 -17.93 35.65
C LEU A 174 12.45 -17.06 36.82
N ALA A 175 12.08 -15.78 36.83
CA ALA A 175 12.42 -14.87 37.93
C ALA A 175 11.77 -15.34 39.23
N TYR A 176 10.54 -15.81 39.21
CA TYR A 176 9.85 -16.36 40.40
C TYR A 176 10.53 -17.64 40.92
N ILE A 177 10.89 -18.58 40.04
CA ILE A 177 11.58 -19.84 40.41
C ILE A 177 12.96 -19.52 41.03
N LEU A 178 13.71 -18.57 40.42
CA LEU A 178 15.01 -18.15 40.94
C LEU A 178 14.90 -17.40 42.29
N ALA A 179 13.79 -16.73 42.54
CA ALA A 179 13.55 -16.01 43.78
C ALA A 179 13.13 -16.94 44.95
N ASN A 180 12.49 -18.08 44.61
CA ASN A 180 11.92 -18.99 45.62
C ASN A 180 12.83 -20.18 45.96
N ASN A 181 13.94 -20.38 45.21
CA ASN A 181 15.00 -21.34 45.50
C ASN A 181 16.21 -20.62 46.17
#